data_1b5b8870c79a23fccb3fad85c3fa793d
#
_entry.id   1b5b8870c79a23fccb3fad85c3fa793d
#
_cell.length_a   1.000
_cell.length_b   1.000
_cell.length_c   1.000
_cell.angle_alpha   90.00
_cell.angle_beta   90.00
_cell.angle_gamma   90.00
#
_symmetry.space_group_name_H-M   'P 1'
#
loop_
_entity.id
_entity.type
_entity.pdbx_description
1 polymer ?
#
loop_
_entity_poly.entity_id
_entity_poly.type
_entity_poly.pdbx_seq_one_letter_code
_entity_poly.pdbx_strand_id
1 'polypeptide(L)'
;MSDISTPGYADSKQQLVTRLRKIEGQVRGIERMLTDDRYCIDVLTQISAARTALEKVGLEILDGHVTHCVHDAIASGDAAAAAEKSRELLEAVERFVKMR
;
A
#
# COMPACT_ATOMS: atom_id res chain seq x y z
N MET A 1 15.38 4.09 20.73
CA MET A 1 14.76 2.92 20.21
C MET A 1 13.64 3.29 19.27
N SER A 2 13.65 2.68 18.19
CA SER A 2 12.56 2.87 17.29
C SER A 2 11.30 2.35 17.95
N ASP A 3 10.32 3.17 18.01
CA ASP A 3 9.04 2.77 18.51
C ASP A 3 8.35 1.94 17.42
N ILE A 4 8.35 0.63 17.60
CA ILE A 4 7.75 -0.25 16.61
C ILE A 4 6.24 -0.08 16.53
N SER A 5 5.64 0.62 17.49
CA SER A 5 4.22 0.93 17.43
C SER A 5 3.91 2.09 16.48
N THR A 6 4.96 2.78 16.00
CA THR A 6 4.80 3.90 15.07
C THR A 6 5.28 3.48 13.70
N PRO A 7 4.35 3.08 12.81
CA PRO A 7 4.75 2.66 11.47
C PRO A 7 5.22 3.83 10.62
N GLY A 8 5.97 3.50 9.55
CA GLY A 8 6.54 4.51 8.67
C GLY A 8 5.52 5.41 7.99
N TYR A 9 4.28 4.94 7.84
CA TYR A 9 3.22 5.72 7.20
C TYR A 9 2.44 6.59 8.18
N ALA A 10 2.85 6.67 9.45
CA ALA A 10 2.07 7.34 10.48
C ALA A 10 1.71 8.79 10.14
N ASP A 11 2.64 9.52 9.51
CA ASP A 11 2.41 10.93 9.15
C ASP A 11 1.40 11.07 8.02
N SER A 12 1.21 10.04 7.20
CA SER A 12 0.28 10.05 6.07
C SER A 12 -0.99 9.28 6.35
N LYS A 13 -1.15 8.77 7.56
CA LYS A 13 -2.23 7.85 7.92
C LYS A 13 -3.59 8.39 7.52
N GLN A 14 -3.86 9.64 7.85
CA GLN A 14 -5.18 10.23 7.58
C GLN A 14 -5.46 10.30 6.08
N GLN A 15 -4.47 10.70 5.30
CA GLN A 15 -4.61 10.78 3.86
C GLN A 15 -4.82 9.40 3.24
N LEU A 16 -4.09 8.41 3.74
CA LEU A 16 -4.21 7.04 3.24
C LEU A 16 -5.60 6.47 3.54
N VAL A 17 -6.11 6.70 4.74
CA VAL A 17 -7.44 6.26 5.12
C VAL A 17 -8.50 6.93 4.24
N THR A 18 -8.35 8.22 3.96
CA THR A 18 -9.27 8.94 3.09
C THR A 18 -9.28 8.35 1.68
N ARG A 19 -8.11 8.03 1.16
CA ARG A 19 -8.01 7.39 -0.16
C ARG A 19 -8.64 6.01 -0.18
N LEU A 20 -8.43 5.24 0.88
CA LEU A 20 -9.03 3.91 0.98
C LEU A 20 -10.55 3.99 1.03
N ARG A 21 -11.11 5.01 1.67
CA ARG A 21 -12.55 5.21 1.68
C ARG A 21 -13.10 5.51 0.28
N LYS A 22 -12.35 6.24 -0.52
CA LYS A 22 -12.72 6.47 -1.91
C LYS A 22 -12.69 5.18 -2.71
N ILE A 23 -11.67 4.36 -2.50
CA ILE A 23 -11.54 3.07 -3.16
C ILE A 23 -12.69 2.15 -2.76
N GLU A 24 -13.05 2.18 -1.48
CA GLU A 24 -14.19 1.42 -0.98
C GLU A 24 -15.47 1.82 -1.73
N GLY A 25 -15.66 3.11 -1.96
CA GLY A 25 -16.79 3.59 -2.75
C GLY A 25 -16.74 3.12 -4.19
N GLN A 26 -15.53 3.08 -4.79
CA GLN A 26 -15.36 2.55 -6.14
C GLN A 26 -15.73 1.07 -6.21
N VAL A 27 -15.33 0.29 -5.21
CA VAL A 27 -15.65 -1.14 -5.17
C VAL A 27 -17.17 -1.33 -5.08
N ARG A 28 -17.85 -0.53 -4.25
CA ARG A 28 -19.31 -0.60 -4.18
C ARG A 28 -19.96 -0.20 -5.50
N GLY A 29 -19.38 0.77 -6.20
CA GLY A 29 -19.84 1.15 -7.53
C GLY A 29 -19.72 0.00 -8.53
N ILE A 30 -18.62 -0.74 -8.47
CA ILE A 30 -18.41 -1.91 -9.32
C ILE A 30 -19.45 -2.98 -9.01
N GLU A 31 -19.73 -3.19 -7.74
CA GLU A 31 -20.74 -4.14 -7.31
C GLU A 31 -22.11 -3.80 -7.90
N ARG A 32 -22.48 -2.51 -7.87
CA ARG A 32 -23.74 -2.06 -8.47
C ARG A 32 -23.75 -2.26 -9.98
N MET A 33 -22.62 -2.03 -10.64
CA MET A 33 -22.52 -2.27 -12.07
C MET A 33 -22.81 -3.72 -12.42
N LEU A 34 -22.27 -4.64 -11.65
CA LEU A 34 -22.54 -6.07 -11.86
C LEU A 34 -23.99 -6.40 -11.59
N THR A 35 -24.56 -5.85 -10.53
CA THR A 35 -25.97 -6.08 -10.19
C THR A 35 -26.89 -5.56 -11.31
N ASP A 36 -26.49 -4.45 -11.94
CA ASP A 36 -27.28 -3.81 -13.00
C ASP A 36 -26.95 -4.34 -14.39
N ASP A 37 -26.19 -5.40 -14.48
CA ASP A 37 -25.83 -6.06 -15.75
C ASP A 37 -25.14 -5.10 -16.73
N ARG A 38 -24.23 -4.27 -16.22
CA ARG A 38 -23.49 -3.32 -17.05
C ARG A 38 -22.53 -4.09 -17.98
N TYR A 39 -22.19 -3.43 -19.07
CA TYR A 39 -21.31 -4.00 -20.08
C TYR A 39 -19.95 -4.39 -19.47
N CYS A 40 -19.45 -5.59 -19.82
CA CYS A 40 -18.26 -6.16 -19.17
C CYS A 40 -17.01 -5.29 -19.32
N ILE A 41 -16.82 -4.63 -20.46
CA ILE A 41 -15.64 -3.77 -20.63
C ILE A 41 -15.70 -2.55 -19.70
N ASP A 42 -16.89 -1.99 -19.50
CA ASP A 42 -17.04 -0.87 -18.57
C ASP A 42 -16.71 -1.30 -17.15
N VAL A 43 -17.14 -2.49 -16.75
CA VAL A 43 -16.85 -3.03 -15.42
C VAL A 43 -15.34 -3.24 -15.26
N LEU A 44 -14.69 -3.83 -16.26
CA LEU A 44 -13.24 -4.06 -16.22
C LEU A 44 -12.47 -2.76 -16.15
N THR A 45 -12.93 -1.71 -16.82
CA THR A 45 -12.31 -0.40 -16.78
C THR A 45 -12.34 0.17 -15.36
N GLN A 46 -13.47 0.01 -14.67
CA GLN A 46 -13.58 0.48 -13.29
C GLN A 46 -12.74 -0.34 -12.33
N ILE A 47 -12.63 -1.65 -12.56
CA ILE A 47 -11.75 -2.49 -11.76
C ILE A 47 -10.30 -2.05 -11.93
N SER A 48 -9.90 -1.74 -13.16
CA SER A 48 -8.55 -1.28 -13.43
C SER A 48 -8.25 0.03 -12.71
N ALA A 49 -9.20 0.95 -12.69
CA ALA A 49 -9.05 2.22 -11.98
C ALA A 49 -8.91 2.02 -10.47
N ALA A 50 -9.74 1.17 -9.89
CA ALA A 50 -9.67 0.87 -8.45
C ALA A 50 -8.35 0.20 -8.09
N ARG A 51 -7.89 -0.71 -8.93
CA ARG A 51 -6.60 -1.39 -8.75
C ARG A 51 -5.45 -0.40 -8.74
N THR A 52 -5.43 0.52 -9.71
CA THR A 52 -4.38 1.53 -9.79
C THR A 52 -4.39 2.43 -8.55
N ALA A 53 -5.58 2.83 -8.09
CA ALA A 53 -5.67 3.65 -6.89
C ALA A 53 -5.14 2.90 -5.66
N LEU A 54 -5.45 1.61 -5.54
CA LEU A 54 -4.98 0.80 -4.43
C LEU A 54 -3.47 0.60 -4.49
N GLU A 55 -2.91 0.43 -5.69
CA GLU A 55 -1.45 0.33 -5.85
C GLU A 55 -0.75 1.59 -5.36
N LYS A 56 -1.33 2.75 -5.63
CA LYS A 56 -0.75 4.01 -5.17
C LYS A 56 -0.71 4.10 -3.65
N VAL A 57 -1.76 3.62 -3.00
CA VAL A 57 -1.77 3.54 -1.53
C VAL A 57 -0.65 2.62 -1.05
N GLY A 58 -0.50 1.47 -1.70
CA GLY A 58 0.56 0.52 -1.35
C GLY A 58 1.94 1.12 -1.53
N LEU A 59 2.16 1.86 -2.61
CA LEU A 59 3.45 2.49 -2.87
C LEU A 59 3.77 3.57 -1.83
N GLU A 60 2.77 4.32 -1.37
CA GLU A 60 3.00 5.31 -0.32
C GLU A 60 3.37 4.64 1.01
N ILE A 61 2.72 3.52 1.33
CA ILE A 61 3.07 2.78 2.53
C ILE A 61 4.50 2.25 2.44
N LEU A 62 4.87 1.73 1.27
CA LEU A 62 6.21 1.23 1.03
C LEU A 62 7.24 2.35 1.17
N ASP A 63 6.94 3.53 0.59
CA ASP A 63 7.82 4.68 0.70
C ASP A 63 8.03 5.08 2.15
N GLY A 64 6.97 5.11 2.95
CA GLY A 64 7.07 5.41 4.37
C GLY A 64 7.92 4.39 5.11
N HIS A 65 7.79 3.12 4.75
CA HIS A 65 8.58 2.06 5.37
C HIS A 65 10.07 2.24 5.08
N VAL A 66 10.41 2.54 3.82
CA VAL A 66 11.81 2.77 3.44
C VAL A 66 12.35 4.01 4.14
N THR A 67 11.60 5.11 4.09
CA THR A 67 12.06 6.39 4.60
C THR A 67 12.23 6.40 6.12
N HIS A 68 11.34 5.73 6.84
CA HIS A 68 11.35 5.77 8.31
C HIS A 68 11.87 4.49 8.93
N CYS A 69 11.30 3.36 8.60
CA CYS A 69 11.65 2.10 9.29
C CYS A 69 13.02 1.57 8.89
N VAL A 70 13.29 1.51 7.59
CA VAL A 70 14.59 0.97 7.12
C VAL A 70 15.70 1.96 7.43
N HIS A 71 15.44 3.24 7.17
CA HIS A 71 16.41 4.30 7.45
C HIS A 71 16.81 4.30 8.94
N ASP A 72 15.84 4.20 9.83
CA ASP A 72 16.11 4.19 11.27
C ASP A 72 16.93 2.98 11.68
N ALA A 73 16.65 1.82 11.08
CA ALA A 73 17.41 0.61 11.38
C ALA A 73 18.88 0.78 10.96
N ILE A 74 19.12 1.37 9.79
CA ILE A 74 20.46 1.61 9.29
C ILE A 74 21.15 2.67 10.16
N ALA A 75 20.47 3.74 10.50
CA ALA A 75 21.02 4.84 11.29
C ALA A 75 21.34 4.41 12.72
N SER A 76 20.72 3.36 13.22
CA SER A 76 20.98 2.85 14.57
C SER A 76 22.38 2.28 14.72
N GLY A 77 23.05 1.95 13.62
CA GLY A 77 24.37 1.34 13.65
C GLY A 77 24.34 -0.15 13.95
N ASP A 78 23.17 -0.73 14.11
CA ASP A 78 23.01 -2.17 14.36
C ASP A 78 22.96 -2.88 13.02
N ALA A 79 24.06 -3.52 12.63
CA ALA A 79 24.15 -4.19 11.33
C ALA A 79 23.12 -5.30 11.17
N ALA A 80 22.83 -6.02 12.24
CA ALA A 80 21.85 -7.10 12.19
C ALA A 80 20.45 -6.55 11.96
N ALA A 81 20.10 -5.46 12.62
CA ALA A 81 18.80 -4.83 12.43
C ALA A 81 18.66 -4.27 11.02
N ALA A 82 19.72 -3.65 10.50
CA ALA A 82 19.73 -3.11 9.14
C ALA A 82 19.55 -4.21 8.10
N ALA A 83 20.24 -5.33 8.28
CA ALA A 83 20.14 -6.47 7.36
C ALA A 83 18.74 -7.07 7.39
N GLU A 84 18.16 -7.21 8.57
CA GLU A 84 16.83 -7.75 8.74
C GLU A 84 15.78 -6.88 8.06
N LYS A 85 15.84 -5.56 8.26
CA LYS A 85 14.89 -4.64 7.66
C LYS A 85 15.04 -4.59 6.14
N SER A 86 16.27 -4.67 5.65
CA SER A 86 16.50 -4.71 4.20
C SER A 86 15.92 -5.97 3.58
N ARG A 87 16.09 -7.12 4.24
CA ARG A 87 15.55 -8.38 3.75
C ARG A 87 14.02 -8.35 3.76
N GLU A 88 13.41 -7.85 4.84
CA GLU A 88 11.96 -7.67 4.91
C GLU A 88 11.45 -6.84 3.74
N LEU A 89 12.16 -5.75 3.45
CA LEU A 89 11.78 -4.85 2.38
C LEU A 89 11.79 -5.55 1.03
N LEU A 90 12.86 -6.28 0.74
CA LEU A 90 12.98 -6.99 -0.54
C LEU A 90 11.86 -8.02 -0.70
N GLU A 91 11.56 -8.76 0.35
CA GLU A 91 10.49 -9.76 0.33
C GLU A 91 9.12 -9.10 0.13
N ALA A 92 8.90 -7.96 0.78
CA ALA A 92 7.64 -7.25 0.67
C ALA A 92 7.44 -6.70 -0.75
N VAL A 93 8.49 -6.12 -1.33
CA VAL A 93 8.44 -5.61 -2.70
C VAL A 93 8.14 -6.74 -3.67
N GLU A 94 8.80 -7.87 -3.49
CA GLU A 94 8.61 -9.03 -4.35
C GLU A 94 7.16 -9.49 -4.34
N ARG A 95 6.58 -9.60 -3.15
CA ARG A 95 5.17 -10.00 -3.01
C ARG A 95 4.23 -8.97 -3.63
N PHE A 96 4.51 -7.69 -3.41
CA PHE A 96 3.67 -6.62 -3.93
C PHE A 96 3.66 -6.62 -5.46
N VAL A 97 4.81 -6.81 -6.07
CA VAL A 97 4.93 -6.86 -7.53
C VAL A 97 4.22 -8.08 -8.10
N LYS A 98 4.35 -9.24 -7.46
CA LYS A 98 3.71 -10.46 -7.93
C LYS A 98 2.19 -10.40 -7.92
N MET A 99 1.62 -9.53 -7.07
CA MET A 99 0.17 -9.39 -6.96
C MET A 99 -0.42 -8.54 -8.08
N ARG A 100 0.41 -7.95 -8.91
CA ARG A 100 -0.04 -7.15 -10.05
C ARG A 100 -0.37 -8.06 -11.25
#